data_57656b8f924f3b8c7365a39c24edc580
#
_entry.id   57656b8f924f3b8c7365a39c24edc580
#
_cell.length_a   1.000
_cell.length_b   1.000
_cell.length_c   1.000
_cell.angle_alpha   90.00
_cell.angle_beta   90.00
_cell.angle_gamma   90.00
#
_symmetry.space_group_name_H-M   'P 1'
#
loop_
_entity.id
_entity.type
_entity.pdbx_description
1 polymer ?
#
loop_
_entity_poly.entity_id
_entity_poly.type
_entity_poly.pdbx_seq_one_letter_code
_entity_poly.pdbx_strand_id
1 'polypeptide(L)'
;MQTIENQLETNPATTLAEQSSDYQFLTTWRVRASCEEVYRILEDVDGLAQWWPSVYLDVKVREKGQPGGIGKLVELYTKGWLPYSLRWQFRVTAANFPRGFSLQALGDFVGSGEWEFRQDAEYCVVTYDWQISAEKPILKKLTWLLRSIFSANHEWAMRKGLESLELELRRRRGEPNVPPAPKPTFPHNFLNNKILE
;
A
#
# COMPACT_ATOMS: atom_id res chain seq x y z
N MET A 1 6.72 63.20 14.84
CA MET A 1 7.39 62.45 13.78
C MET A 1 7.73 61.08 14.36
N GLN A 2 6.79 60.13 14.34
CA GLN A 2 6.96 58.81 14.88
C GLN A 2 6.97 57.81 13.70
N THR A 3 8.08 57.15 13.56
CA THR A 3 8.34 56.13 12.54
C THR A 3 7.67 54.83 13.01
N ILE A 4 6.73 54.32 12.24
CA ILE A 4 6.09 53.04 12.48
C ILE A 4 6.94 51.97 11.79
N GLU A 5 7.62 51.16 12.57
CA GLU A 5 8.37 49.99 12.09
C GLU A 5 7.39 48.85 11.84
N ASN A 6 7.27 48.49 10.59
CA ASN A 6 6.40 47.41 10.11
C ASN A 6 7.12 46.08 10.31
N GLN A 7 6.75 45.33 11.37
CA GLN A 7 7.24 43.97 11.59
C GLN A 7 6.48 43.03 10.64
N LEU A 8 7.15 42.59 9.59
CA LEU A 8 6.74 41.48 8.76
C LEU A 8 6.85 40.17 9.58
N GLU A 9 5.74 39.68 10.05
CA GLU A 9 5.64 38.34 10.55
C GLU A 9 5.90 37.36 9.40
N THR A 10 7.06 36.74 9.44
CA THR A 10 7.39 35.61 8.57
C THR A 10 6.62 34.39 9.06
N ASN A 11 5.57 34.05 8.35
CA ASN A 11 4.85 32.80 8.49
C ASN A 11 5.81 31.63 8.16
N PRO A 12 6.10 30.70 9.07
CA PRO A 12 6.88 29.53 8.74
C PRO A 12 5.99 28.57 7.94
N ALA A 13 5.92 28.78 6.63
CA ALA A 13 5.45 27.76 5.73
C ALA A 13 6.34 26.52 5.96
N THR A 14 5.79 25.54 6.64
CA THR A 14 6.39 24.25 6.84
C THR A 14 6.74 23.67 5.46
N THR A 15 7.98 23.80 5.09
CA THR A 15 8.55 23.13 3.93
C THR A 15 8.46 21.64 4.25
N LEU A 16 7.47 20.96 3.67
CA LEU A 16 7.49 19.51 3.58
C LEU A 16 8.73 19.19 2.76
N ALA A 17 9.80 18.81 3.45
CA ALA A 17 11.00 18.31 2.81
C ALA A 17 10.56 17.22 1.84
N GLU A 18 10.87 17.37 0.56
CA GLU A 18 10.78 16.29 -0.43
C GLU A 18 11.65 15.16 0.07
N GLN A 19 11.04 14.19 0.76
CA GLN A 19 11.72 12.96 1.13
C GLN A 19 11.98 12.21 -0.17
N SER A 20 13.22 12.24 -0.62
CA SER A 20 13.64 11.44 -1.77
C SER A 20 13.35 9.98 -1.43
N SER A 21 12.41 9.36 -2.14
CA SER A 21 12.12 7.94 -1.98
C SER A 21 13.27 7.10 -2.53
N ASP A 22 13.69 6.08 -1.78
CA ASP A 22 14.71 5.12 -2.24
C ASP A 22 14.16 4.23 -3.37
N TYR A 23 12.84 4.02 -3.38
CA TYR A 23 12.14 3.16 -4.32
C TYR A 23 10.86 3.84 -4.81
N GLN A 24 10.64 3.75 -6.12
CA GLN A 24 9.36 4.06 -6.75
C GLN A 24 8.94 2.87 -7.60
N PHE A 25 7.73 2.40 -7.39
CA PHE A 25 7.13 1.29 -8.12
C PHE A 25 5.81 1.75 -8.75
N LEU A 26 5.75 1.72 -10.06
CA LEU A 26 4.52 1.97 -10.78
C LEU A 26 3.95 0.62 -11.26
N THR A 27 2.75 0.29 -10.81
CA THR A 27 2.06 -0.93 -11.19
C THR A 27 0.78 -0.58 -11.94
N THR A 28 0.50 -1.28 -13.02
CA THR A 28 -0.78 -1.16 -13.74
C THR A 28 -1.47 -2.51 -13.82
N TRP A 29 -2.74 -2.56 -13.43
CA TRP A 29 -3.61 -3.71 -13.61
C TRP A 29 -4.73 -3.36 -14.58
N ARG A 30 -5.17 -4.35 -15.35
CA ARG A 30 -6.35 -4.26 -16.19
C ARG A 30 -7.31 -5.40 -15.83
N VAL A 31 -8.42 -5.05 -15.20
CA VAL A 31 -9.34 -6.00 -14.56
C VAL A 31 -10.71 -5.87 -15.22
N ARG A 32 -11.32 -6.99 -15.61
CA ARG A 32 -12.68 -6.99 -16.19
C ARG A 32 -13.72 -6.81 -15.08
N ALA A 33 -13.92 -5.54 -14.72
CA ALA A 33 -14.80 -5.10 -13.64
C ALA A 33 -15.14 -3.61 -13.80
N SER A 34 -16.12 -3.12 -13.05
CA SER A 34 -16.29 -1.69 -12.84
C SER A 34 -15.24 -1.16 -11.84
N CYS A 35 -14.88 0.11 -11.96
CA CYS A 35 -14.01 0.76 -10.96
C CYS A 35 -14.64 0.73 -9.56
N GLU A 36 -15.96 0.75 -9.45
CA GLU A 36 -16.65 0.60 -8.18
C GLU A 36 -16.41 -0.77 -7.52
N GLU A 37 -16.53 -1.87 -8.29
CA GLU A 37 -16.25 -3.22 -7.76
C GLU A 37 -14.81 -3.34 -7.25
N VAL A 38 -13.85 -2.84 -8.03
CA VAL A 38 -12.43 -2.88 -7.67
C VAL A 38 -12.15 -2.02 -6.45
N TYR A 39 -12.67 -0.79 -6.41
CA TYR A 39 -12.52 0.11 -5.28
C TYR A 39 -13.02 -0.52 -3.99
N ARG A 40 -14.25 -1.10 -4.01
CA ARG A 40 -14.86 -1.72 -2.83
C ARG A 40 -14.08 -2.92 -2.29
N ILE A 41 -13.35 -3.64 -3.13
CA ILE A 41 -12.46 -4.72 -2.67
C ILE A 41 -11.22 -4.16 -2.02
N LEU A 42 -10.60 -3.14 -2.62
CA LEU A 42 -9.35 -2.56 -2.13
C LEU A 42 -9.53 -1.70 -0.87
N GLU A 43 -10.70 -1.03 -0.70
CA GLU A 43 -11.01 -0.28 0.53
C GLU A 43 -11.36 -1.17 1.73
N ASP A 44 -11.78 -2.44 1.46
CA ASP A 44 -12.13 -3.44 2.46
C ASP A 44 -10.87 -4.06 3.07
N VAL A 45 -10.21 -3.28 3.93
CA VAL A 45 -8.94 -3.71 4.55
C VAL A 45 -9.11 -4.85 5.53
N ASP A 46 -10.28 -5.03 6.15
CA ASP A 46 -10.55 -6.14 7.07
C ASP A 46 -10.53 -7.49 6.35
N GLY A 47 -10.94 -7.51 5.08
CA GLY A 47 -10.88 -8.68 4.21
C GLY A 47 -9.51 -8.96 3.58
N LEU A 48 -8.56 -8.04 3.69
CA LEU A 48 -7.31 -8.04 2.92
C LEU A 48 -6.48 -9.32 3.13
N ALA A 49 -6.34 -9.80 4.38
CA ALA A 49 -5.64 -11.04 4.69
C ALA A 49 -6.37 -12.30 4.19
N GLN A 50 -7.66 -12.20 3.87
CA GLN A 50 -8.46 -13.31 3.36
C GLN A 50 -8.39 -13.40 1.83
N TRP A 51 -8.50 -12.25 1.14
CA TRP A 51 -8.52 -12.27 -0.31
C TRP A 51 -7.12 -12.11 -0.94
N TRP A 52 -6.13 -11.52 -0.23
CA TRP A 52 -4.74 -11.44 -0.69
C TRP A 52 -3.73 -12.03 0.32
N PRO A 53 -3.92 -13.31 0.73
CA PRO A 53 -3.13 -13.94 1.81
C PRO A 53 -1.67 -14.18 1.44
N SER A 54 -1.31 -14.16 0.14
CA SER A 54 0.07 -14.33 -0.31
C SER A 54 0.99 -13.19 0.16
N VAL A 55 0.43 -12.03 0.48
CA VAL A 55 1.17 -10.84 0.91
C VAL A 55 0.77 -10.39 2.31
N TYR A 56 -0.52 -10.33 2.60
CA TYR A 56 -1.04 -9.85 3.88
C TYR A 56 -1.29 -11.02 4.83
N LEU A 57 -0.45 -11.14 5.86
CA LEU A 57 -0.49 -12.23 6.83
C LEU A 57 -1.39 -11.91 8.02
N ASP A 58 -1.42 -10.63 8.43
CA ASP A 58 -2.30 -10.10 9.46
C ASP A 58 -2.61 -8.63 9.17
N VAL A 59 -3.83 -8.20 9.46
CA VAL A 59 -4.31 -6.85 9.24
C VAL A 59 -5.14 -6.41 10.43
N LYS A 60 -4.85 -5.22 10.99
CA LYS A 60 -5.58 -4.67 12.14
C LYS A 60 -5.93 -3.22 11.90
N VAL A 61 -7.21 -2.91 11.85
CA VAL A 61 -7.68 -1.53 11.84
C VAL A 61 -7.50 -0.96 13.24
N ARG A 62 -6.64 0.05 13.38
CA ARG A 62 -6.36 0.77 14.64
C ARG A 62 -7.28 1.96 14.83
N GLU A 63 -7.55 2.69 13.75
CA GLU A 63 -8.48 3.82 13.72
C GLU A 63 -9.40 3.67 12.50
N LYS A 64 -10.71 3.81 12.71
CA LYS A 64 -11.69 3.64 11.62
C LYS A 64 -11.69 4.80 10.61
N GLY A 65 -11.16 5.95 11.03
CA GLY A 65 -11.20 7.17 10.22
C GLY A 65 -12.61 7.80 10.15
N GLN A 66 -12.73 8.78 9.26
CA GLN A 66 -13.99 9.47 8.96
C GLN A 66 -14.85 8.64 7.99
N PRO A 67 -16.14 8.99 7.82
CA PRO A 67 -16.94 8.46 6.72
C PRO A 67 -16.22 8.66 5.38
N GLY A 68 -16.14 7.60 4.57
CA GLY A 68 -15.32 7.58 3.34
C GLY A 68 -13.87 7.13 3.54
N GLY A 69 -13.47 6.78 4.80
CA GLY A 69 -12.20 6.12 5.09
C GLY A 69 -11.01 7.05 5.33
N ILE A 70 -11.12 8.35 5.10
CA ILE A 70 -10.03 9.30 5.37
C ILE A 70 -9.63 9.26 6.85
N GLY A 71 -8.32 9.20 7.13
CA GLY A 71 -7.79 9.08 8.48
C GLY A 71 -7.76 7.64 9.03
N LYS A 72 -8.32 6.65 8.31
CA LYS A 72 -8.24 5.23 8.71
C LYS A 72 -6.78 4.84 8.88
N LEU A 73 -6.43 4.27 10.05
CA LEU A 73 -5.09 3.76 10.35
C LEU A 73 -5.14 2.24 10.41
N VAL A 74 -4.31 1.61 9.63
CA VAL A 74 -4.24 0.14 9.50
C VAL A 74 -2.82 -0.33 9.78
N GLU A 75 -2.70 -1.31 10.65
CA GLU A 75 -1.45 -2.02 10.93
C GLU A 75 -1.40 -3.29 10.12
N LEU A 76 -0.26 -3.55 9.50
CA LEU A 76 -0.05 -4.63 8.56
C LEU A 76 1.15 -5.50 8.97
N TYR A 77 0.97 -6.81 8.85
CA TYR A 77 2.04 -7.78 8.85
C TYR A 77 2.09 -8.43 7.48
N THR A 78 3.14 -8.16 6.72
CA THR A 78 3.22 -8.52 5.29
C THR A 78 4.51 -9.25 4.96
N LYS A 79 4.49 -9.94 3.82
CA LYS A 79 5.67 -10.51 3.18
C LYS A 79 5.53 -10.49 1.67
N GLY A 80 6.65 -10.61 0.97
CA GLY A 80 6.70 -10.97 -0.45
C GLY A 80 7.11 -12.43 -0.61
N TRP A 81 7.82 -12.74 -1.70
CA TRP A 81 8.41 -14.06 -1.91
C TRP A 81 9.72 -14.25 -1.11
N LEU A 82 10.37 -13.17 -0.71
CA LEU A 82 11.59 -13.21 0.10
C LEU A 82 11.32 -13.77 1.50
N PRO A 83 12.29 -14.42 2.15
CA PRO A 83 12.11 -15.10 3.43
C PRO A 83 12.14 -14.17 4.64
N TYR A 84 11.53 -12.99 4.52
CA TYR A 84 11.34 -12.07 5.65
C TYR A 84 9.94 -11.46 5.61
N SER A 85 9.53 -10.92 6.73
CA SER A 85 8.25 -10.22 6.87
C SER A 85 8.48 -8.79 7.36
N LEU A 86 7.49 -7.95 7.13
CA LEU A 86 7.52 -6.53 7.41
C LEU A 86 6.33 -6.14 8.28
N ARG A 87 6.56 -5.23 9.23
CA ARG A 87 5.52 -4.63 10.05
C ARG A 87 5.49 -3.13 9.76
N TRP A 88 4.36 -2.69 9.25
CA TRP A 88 4.18 -1.29 8.90
C TRP A 88 2.73 -0.89 9.06
N GLN A 89 2.47 0.38 8.98
CA GLN A 89 1.13 0.93 9.05
C GLN A 89 0.89 1.81 7.84
N PHE A 90 -0.35 2.01 7.48
CA PHE A 90 -0.72 3.10 6.59
C PHE A 90 -1.88 3.88 7.15
N ARG A 91 -1.89 5.19 6.82
CA ARG A 91 -3.02 6.09 7.05
C ARG A 91 -3.59 6.51 5.71
N VAL A 92 -4.90 6.39 5.54
CA VAL A 92 -5.59 6.92 4.36
C VAL A 92 -5.60 8.44 4.45
N THR A 93 -5.03 9.11 3.45
CA THR A 93 -4.89 10.57 3.40
C THR A 93 -5.91 11.22 2.49
N ALA A 94 -6.36 10.53 1.43
CA ALA A 94 -7.42 10.97 0.54
C ALA A 94 -8.25 9.78 0.06
N ALA A 95 -9.53 10.02 -0.22
CA ALA A 95 -10.44 9.05 -0.80
C ALA A 95 -11.38 9.73 -1.79
N ASN A 96 -11.45 9.22 -3.02
CA ASN A 96 -12.27 9.73 -4.11
C ASN A 96 -12.97 8.56 -4.80
N PHE A 97 -14.05 8.06 -4.17
CA PHE A 97 -14.84 6.96 -4.70
C PHE A 97 -15.49 7.31 -6.04
N PRO A 98 -15.47 6.45 -7.06
CA PRO A 98 -14.71 5.19 -7.18
C PRO A 98 -13.38 5.38 -7.94
N ARG A 99 -12.76 6.57 -7.91
CA ARG A 99 -11.65 6.97 -8.78
C ARG A 99 -10.27 6.72 -8.18
N GLY A 100 -10.18 6.56 -6.86
CA GLY A 100 -8.90 6.29 -6.21
C GLY A 100 -8.85 6.69 -4.74
N PHE A 101 -7.72 6.41 -4.13
CA PHE A 101 -7.39 6.82 -2.76
C PHE A 101 -5.87 6.91 -2.59
N SER A 102 -5.45 7.73 -1.63
CA SER A 102 -4.04 7.91 -1.29
C SER A 102 -3.80 7.47 0.15
N LEU A 103 -2.59 7.00 0.42
CA LEU A 103 -2.18 6.56 1.75
C LEU A 103 -0.75 7.00 2.05
N GLN A 104 -0.46 7.17 3.33
CA GLN A 104 0.87 7.37 3.87
C GLN A 104 1.30 6.16 4.67
N ALA A 105 2.49 5.63 4.36
CA ALA A 105 3.09 4.49 5.06
C ALA A 105 4.02 4.94 6.17
N LEU A 106 4.05 4.16 7.25
CA LEU A 106 4.86 4.36 8.46
C LEU A 106 5.37 3.01 8.97
N GLY A 107 6.53 3.00 9.60
CA GLY A 107 7.13 1.78 10.17
C GLY A 107 8.28 1.25 9.33
N ASP A 108 8.29 -0.05 8.99
CA ASP A 108 9.36 -0.65 8.16
C ASP A 108 9.46 -0.01 6.76
N PHE A 109 8.36 0.59 6.30
CA PHE A 109 8.29 1.48 5.15
C PHE A 109 7.82 2.86 5.56
N VAL A 110 8.39 3.89 4.96
CA VAL A 110 7.93 5.28 5.07
C VAL A 110 7.76 5.83 3.65
N GLY A 111 6.65 6.50 3.40
CA GLY A 111 6.37 7.05 2.08
C GLY A 111 4.89 7.18 1.77
N SER A 112 4.54 7.14 0.50
CA SER A 112 3.17 7.32 0.03
C SER A 112 2.78 6.30 -1.03
N GLY A 113 1.50 5.99 -1.08
CA GLY A 113 0.90 5.18 -2.12
C GLY A 113 -0.31 5.87 -2.70
N GLU A 114 -0.44 5.84 -4.00
CA GLU A 114 -1.56 6.41 -4.72
C GLU A 114 -2.20 5.36 -5.63
N TRP A 115 -3.47 5.10 -5.41
CA TRP A 115 -4.30 4.23 -6.21
C TRP A 115 -5.22 5.05 -7.08
N GLU A 116 -5.14 4.88 -8.39
CA GLU A 116 -6.04 5.50 -9.35
C GLU A 116 -6.81 4.43 -10.13
N PHE A 117 -8.10 4.70 -10.39
CA PHE A 117 -8.99 3.81 -11.13
C PHE A 117 -9.63 4.57 -12.28
N ARG A 118 -9.46 4.03 -13.50
CA ARG A 118 -10.05 4.57 -14.72
C ARG A 118 -10.85 3.50 -15.45
N GLN A 119 -12.10 3.78 -15.72
CA GLN A 119 -12.93 2.87 -16.52
C GLN A 119 -12.53 2.95 -17.99
N ASP A 120 -12.35 1.78 -18.60
CA ASP A 120 -12.01 1.60 -20.02
C ASP A 120 -12.90 0.47 -20.59
N ALA A 121 -14.06 0.84 -21.13
CA ALA A 121 -15.12 -0.09 -21.53
C ALA A 121 -15.50 -1.06 -20.38
N GLU A 122 -15.39 -2.38 -20.57
CA GLU A 122 -15.65 -3.37 -19.53
C GLU A 122 -14.49 -3.59 -18.55
N TYR A 123 -13.41 -2.83 -18.64
CA TYR A 123 -12.23 -2.97 -17.79
C TYR A 123 -12.05 -1.77 -16.87
N CYS A 124 -11.68 -2.04 -15.64
CA CYS A 124 -11.05 -1.07 -14.74
C CYS A 124 -9.53 -1.12 -14.93
N VAL A 125 -8.94 0.00 -15.34
CA VAL A 125 -7.50 0.18 -15.35
C VAL A 125 -7.12 0.78 -14.01
N VAL A 126 -6.34 0.04 -13.24
CA VAL A 126 -5.82 0.41 -11.92
C VAL A 126 -4.37 0.81 -12.07
N THR A 127 -4.01 1.98 -11.59
CA THR A 127 -2.62 2.42 -11.45
C THR A 127 -2.29 2.55 -9.98
N TYR A 128 -1.17 1.99 -9.55
CA TYR A 128 -0.64 2.14 -8.19
C TYR A 128 0.78 2.69 -8.25
N ASP A 129 0.95 3.92 -7.80
CA ASP A 129 2.25 4.55 -7.58
C ASP A 129 2.63 4.39 -6.10
N TRP A 130 3.71 3.65 -5.85
CA TRP A 130 4.21 3.34 -4.53
C TRP A 130 5.61 3.90 -4.37
N GLN A 131 5.74 4.98 -3.59
CA GLN A 131 6.97 5.71 -3.34
C GLN A 131 7.36 5.55 -1.88
N ILE A 132 8.44 4.83 -1.61
CA ILE A 132 8.86 4.49 -0.26
C ILE A 132 10.36 4.58 -0.05
N SER A 133 10.72 4.81 1.21
CA SER A 133 12.04 4.55 1.77
C SER A 133 11.94 3.40 2.77
N ALA A 134 12.92 2.50 2.75
CA ALA A 134 13.01 1.40 3.69
C ALA A 134 13.74 1.85 4.95
N GLU A 135 13.07 1.78 6.11
CA GLU A 135 13.66 2.27 7.39
C GLU A 135 14.49 1.22 8.13
N LYS A 136 14.32 -0.07 7.81
CA LYS A 136 15.18 -1.11 8.41
C LYS A 136 16.66 -0.90 8.04
N PRO A 137 17.60 -0.84 9.02
CA PRO A 137 19.02 -0.55 8.77
C PRO A 137 19.68 -1.50 7.78
N ILE A 138 19.30 -2.78 7.80
CA ILE A 138 19.81 -3.78 6.87
C ILE A 138 19.35 -3.50 5.43
N LEU A 139 18.11 -3.05 5.26
CA LEU A 139 17.56 -2.71 3.95
C LEU A 139 18.22 -1.44 3.42
N LYS A 140 18.41 -0.41 4.26
CA LYS A 140 19.12 0.83 3.89
C LYS A 140 20.54 0.56 3.40
N LYS A 141 21.30 -0.26 4.09
CA LYS A 141 22.70 -0.58 3.72
C LYS A 141 22.84 -1.34 2.41
N LEU A 142 21.82 -2.11 2.04
CA LEU A 142 21.83 -2.98 0.87
C LEU A 142 21.00 -2.44 -0.30
N THR A 143 20.41 -1.25 -0.17
CA THR A 143 19.46 -0.66 -1.13
C THR A 143 19.98 -0.70 -2.56
N TRP A 144 21.22 -0.24 -2.81
CA TRP A 144 21.73 -0.18 -4.18
C TRP A 144 22.03 -1.55 -4.78
N LEU A 145 22.51 -2.50 -3.96
CA LEU A 145 22.86 -3.87 -4.40
C LEU A 145 21.62 -4.75 -4.62
N LEU A 146 20.59 -4.53 -3.78
CA LEU A 146 19.38 -5.37 -3.76
C LEU A 146 18.18 -4.73 -4.47
N ARG A 147 18.35 -3.58 -5.12
CA ARG A 147 17.25 -2.84 -5.75
C ARG A 147 16.46 -3.71 -6.73
N SER A 148 17.14 -4.47 -7.60
CA SER A 148 16.49 -5.38 -8.55
C SER A 148 15.75 -6.53 -7.86
N ILE A 149 16.28 -7.03 -6.75
CA ILE A 149 15.64 -8.09 -5.96
C ILE A 149 14.38 -7.55 -5.27
N PHE A 150 14.41 -6.33 -4.72
CA PHE A 150 13.23 -5.70 -4.11
C PHE A 150 12.18 -5.35 -5.15
N SER A 151 12.59 -4.89 -6.33
CA SER A 151 11.67 -4.66 -7.45
C SER A 151 10.98 -5.96 -7.87
N ALA A 152 11.74 -7.03 -8.07
CA ALA A 152 11.17 -8.35 -8.42
C ALA A 152 10.24 -8.89 -7.31
N ASN A 153 10.58 -8.64 -6.03
CA ASN A 153 9.72 -9.01 -4.90
C ASN A 153 8.40 -8.22 -4.90
N HIS A 154 8.46 -6.91 -5.20
CA HIS A 154 7.27 -6.07 -5.34
C HIS A 154 6.41 -6.51 -6.53
N GLU A 155 7.01 -6.70 -7.71
CA GLU A 155 6.31 -7.19 -8.91
C GLU A 155 5.63 -8.54 -8.66
N TRP A 156 6.28 -9.45 -7.96
CA TRP A 156 5.69 -10.72 -7.56
C TRP A 156 4.46 -10.49 -6.65
N ALA A 157 4.59 -9.63 -5.64
CA ALA A 157 3.49 -9.30 -4.73
C ALA A 157 2.30 -8.73 -5.51
N MET A 158 2.54 -7.77 -6.40
CA MET A 158 1.49 -7.13 -7.19
C MET A 158 0.83 -8.10 -8.19
N ARG A 159 1.59 -9.01 -8.81
CA ARG A 159 1.02 -10.07 -9.67
C ARG A 159 0.12 -11.01 -8.87
N LYS A 160 0.52 -11.38 -7.64
CA LYS A 160 -0.31 -12.18 -6.75
C LYS A 160 -1.54 -11.42 -6.25
N GLY A 161 -1.43 -10.10 -6.14
CA GLY A 161 -2.56 -9.21 -5.86
C GLY A 161 -3.60 -9.22 -6.96
N LEU A 162 -3.17 -9.09 -8.20
CA LEU A 162 -4.07 -9.14 -9.36
C LEU A 162 -4.82 -10.49 -9.43
N GLU A 163 -4.08 -11.60 -9.32
CA GLU A 163 -4.67 -12.95 -9.29
C GLU A 163 -5.71 -13.09 -8.15
N SER A 164 -5.38 -12.58 -6.98
CA SER A 164 -6.27 -12.61 -5.80
C SER A 164 -7.50 -11.73 -5.98
N LEU A 165 -7.34 -10.53 -6.56
CA LEU A 165 -8.41 -9.59 -6.84
C LEU A 165 -9.42 -10.17 -7.84
N GLU A 166 -8.95 -10.80 -8.91
CA GLU A 166 -9.82 -11.46 -9.89
C GLU A 166 -10.64 -12.60 -9.26
N LEU A 167 -10.03 -13.39 -8.37
CA LEU A 167 -10.74 -14.43 -7.64
C LEU A 167 -11.77 -13.85 -6.66
N GLU A 168 -11.44 -12.75 -5.99
CA GLU A 168 -12.35 -12.07 -5.06
C GLU A 168 -13.53 -11.43 -5.78
N LEU A 169 -13.32 -10.83 -6.95
CA LEU A 169 -14.40 -10.34 -7.81
C LEU A 169 -15.39 -11.44 -8.16
N ARG A 170 -14.89 -12.62 -8.53
CA ARG A 170 -15.73 -13.78 -8.85
C ARG A 170 -16.52 -14.24 -7.62
N ARG A 171 -15.92 -14.26 -6.42
CA ARG A 171 -16.61 -14.59 -5.16
C ARG A 171 -17.72 -13.58 -4.85
N ARG A 172 -17.43 -12.28 -4.95
CA ARG A 172 -18.42 -11.22 -4.68
C ARG A 172 -19.57 -11.19 -5.68
N ARG A 173 -19.31 -11.69 -6.90
CA ARG A 173 -20.35 -11.91 -7.94
C ARG A 173 -21.15 -13.20 -7.73
N GLY A 174 -20.83 -14.00 -6.73
CA GLY A 174 -21.53 -15.25 -6.41
C GLY A 174 -21.22 -16.40 -7.36
N GLU A 175 -20.09 -16.37 -8.07
CA GLU A 175 -19.67 -17.48 -8.91
C GLU A 175 -19.41 -18.74 -8.07
N PRO A 176 -19.93 -19.92 -8.46
CA PRO A 176 -19.69 -21.17 -7.75
C PRO A 176 -18.25 -21.66 -7.96
N ASN A 177 -17.72 -22.38 -6.98
CA ASN A 177 -16.44 -23.11 -7.07
C ASN A 177 -15.23 -22.22 -7.40
N VAL A 178 -15.21 -20.96 -6.93
CA VAL A 178 -14.04 -20.09 -7.09
C VAL A 178 -12.87 -20.67 -6.30
N PRO A 179 -11.70 -20.88 -6.92
CA PRO A 179 -10.51 -21.38 -6.24
C PRO A 179 -10.08 -20.50 -5.06
N PRO A 180 -9.37 -21.04 -4.06
CA PRO A 180 -8.79 -20.23 -3.00
C PRO A 180 -7.72 -19.30 -3.55
N ALA A 181 -7.53 -18.15 -2.90
CA ALA A 181 -6.45 -17.22 -3.23
C ALA A 181 -5.07 -17.84 -3.03
N PRO A 182 -4.04 -17.40 -3.77
CA PRO A 182 -2.67 -17.90 -3.63
C PRO A 182 -2.16 -17.76 -2.20
N LYS A 183 -1.60 -18.85 -1.68
CA LYS A 183 -1.01 -18.87 -0.32
C LYS A 183 0.35 -18.15 -0.29
N PRO A 184 0.81 -17.69 0.91
CA PRO A 184 2.16 -17.16 1.07
C PRO A 184 3.22 -18.22 0.76
N THR A 185 4.37 -17.75 0.24
CA THR A 185 5.56 -18.59 0.07
C THR A 185 6.19 -18.85 1.43
N PHE A 186 6.65 -20.05 1.73
CA PHE A 186 7.38 -20.46 2.94
C PHE A 186 6.72 -20.10 4.29
N PRO A 187 6.92 -20.93 5.32
CA PRO A 187 6.51 -20.58 6.67
C PRO A 187 7.21 -19.31 7.12
N HIS A 188 6.51 -18.51 7.89
CA HIS A 188 6.90 -17.18 8.33
C HIS A 188 8.14 -17.25 9.22
N ASN A 189 9.08 -16.29 9.04
CA ASN A 189 10.18 -16.00 9.94
C ASN A 189 11.26 -17.09 10.05
N PHE A 190 12.10 -17.21 9.04
CA PHE A 190 13.46 -17.76 9.24
C PHE A 190 14.37 -16.81 10.03
N LEU A 191 14.09 -15.51 10.00
CA LEU A 191 14.77 -14.52 10.86
C LEU A 191 13.84 -14.20 12.02
N ASN A 192 14.13 -14.82 13.15
CA ASN A 192 13.47 -14.53 14.42
C ASN A 192 13.60 -13.02 14.70
N ASN A 193 12.52 -12.37 15.14
CA ASN A 193 12.46 -10.94 15.48
C ASN A 193 13.56 -10.48 16.46
N LYS A 194 14.34 -11.37 17.05
CA LYS A 194 15.47 -11.08 17.97
C LYS A 194 16.74 -10.54 17.32
N ILE A 195 16.82 -10.51 15.98
CA ILE A 195 18.02 -9.99 15.29
C ILE A 195 17.78 -8.56 14.78
N LEU A 196 16.55 -8.05 14.92
CA LEU A 196 16.12 -6.77 14.32
C LEU A 196 15.55 -5.77 15.35
N GLU A 197 15.74 -6.02 16.68
CA GLU A 197 15.57 -5.03 17.74
C GLU A 197 16.83 -4.19 17.93
#